data_cefe128d358a305934e9562b63f7b6af
#
_entry.id   cefe128d358a305934e9562b63f7b6af
#
_cell.length_a   1.000
_cell.length_b   1.000
_cell.length_c   1.000
_cell.angle_alpha   90.00
_cell.angle_beta   90.00
_cell.angle_gamma   90.00
#
_symmetry.space_group_name_H-M   'P 1'
#
loop_
_entity.id
_entity.type
_entity.pdbx_description
1 polymer ?
#
loop_
_entity_poly.entity_id
_entity_poly.type
_entity_poly.pdbx_seq_one_letter_code
_entity_poly.pdbx_strand_id
1 'polypeptide(L)'
;VTGMEPGRSEVEGHQRNALYLLSALCMVFMTLVVAIQPLFLRNVLNIPFETAGAVNANVQVVTEVLDLFIFAYLGYLSDRIGRVRIIVAGFLVAAVGAVIAPLSPWVGGASIGALVVYYVSRVIMSAGSGAVWPQLSALAGDFSDDSNRARLLSNTAFMMAFGVTLVYAVLMQIPGHAGITVTMLLTAAISVAGAWLARKFLVDVAPRTVETSVPWRAVWDLVKAEPRLRLAFASSLFARSDMVFVGLFLMLWFIYFADLIKVGQAEAAARAGMLIGLMGAVVMLSIPVWRSFIERFGRIQAVLLGMMLSALGFIMLGFVVNPFDGFIVFPILLVSAGQAGCFVAPQILTVDHAPKDLLGSVLGAFNVIGCLGIIFFVQIGGFLFDYIGPPAPFIFTGVGNLIISAYALRLVKSEARGVGGGNTPGDDEVA
;
A
#
# COMPACT_ATOMS: atom_id res chain seq x y z
N VAL A 1 -34.58 20.90 17.79
CA VAL A 1 -34.42 21.63 16.51
C VAL A 1 -32.97 21.47 16.12
N THR A 2 -32.69 20.44 15.35
CA THR A 2 -31.36 20.10 14.80
C THR A 2 -31.09 21.09 13.66
N GLY A 3 -30.07 21.94 13.85
CA GLY A 3 -29.57 22.82 12.81
C GLY A 3 -28.94 22.00 11.66
N MET A 4 -29.67 21.76 10.59
CA MET A 4 -29.14 21.32 9.32
C MET A 4 -28.39 22.48 8.69
N GLU A 5 -27.09 22.28 8.41
CA GLU A 5 -26.37 23.18 7.51
C GLU A 5 -27.04 23.13 6.10
N PRO A 6 -27.38 24.27 5.51
CA PRO A 6 -28.03 24.29 4.20
C PRO A 6 -27.03 23.85 3.12
N GLY A 7 -27.25 22.67 2.53
CA GLY A 7 -26.52 22.19 1.35
C GLY A 7 -25.99 20.78 1.38
N ARG A 8 -26.13 20.04 2.49
CA ARG A 8 -25.70 18.63 2.58
C ARG A 8 -26.86 17.73 2.13
N SER A 9 -26.75 17.10 0.97
CA SER A 9 -27.67 16.03 0.57
C SER A 9 -27.45 14.82 1.50
N GLU A 10 -28.53 14.26 2.08
CA GLU A 10 -28.44 13.03 2.87
C GLU A 10 -27.85 11.92 2.02
N VAL A 11 -26.77 11.29 2.50
CA VAL A 11 -26.14 10.16 1.82
C VAL A 11 -26.96 8.91 2.06
N GLU A 12 -27.55 8.38 0.99
CA GLU A 12 -28.37 7.18 1.05
C GLU A 12 -27.57 5.91 1.23
N GLY A 13 -28.21 4.86 1.77
CA GLY A 13 -27.54 3.58 2.03
C GLY A 13 -26.93 2.95 0.79
N HIS A 14 -27.57 3.08 -0.38
CA HIS A 14 -27.06 2.53 -1.64
C HIS A 14 -25.78 3.24 -2.13
N GLN A 15 -25.60 4.53 -1.84
CA GLN A 15 -24.40 5.30 -2.18
C GLN A 15 -23.22 4.87 -1.33
N ARG A 16 -23.44 4.59 -0.03
CA ARG A 16 -22.43 4.02 0.87
C ARG A 16 -21.99 2.63 0.43
N ASN A 17 -22.96 1.79 0.04
CA ASN A 17 -22.65 0.44 -0.47
C ASN A 17 -21.87 0.51 -1.80
N ALA A 18 -22.20 1.45 -2.67
CA ALA A 18 -21.46 1.69 -3.90
C ALA A 18 -20.02 2.15 -3.61
N LEU A 19 -19.81 3.04 -2.64
CA LEU A 19 -18.48 3.46 -2.20
C LEU A 19 -17.64 2.27 -1.72
N TYR A 20 -18.20 1.37 -0.90
CA TYR A 20 -17.53 0.17 -0.42
C TYR A 20 -17.14 -0.76 -1.57
N LEU A 21 -18.08 -1.04 -2.48
CA LEU A 21 -17.82 -1.88 -3.65
C LEU A 21 -16.74 -1.27 -4.55
N LEU A 22 -16.82 0.03 -4.83
CA LEU A 22 -15.85 0.74 -5.66
C LEU A 22 -14.46 0.77 -5.02
N SER A 23 -14.39 0.86 -3.69
CA SER A 23 -13.12 0.76 -2.96
C SER A 23 -12.47 -0.62 -3.12
N ALA A 24 -13.27 -1.68 -3.07
CA ALA A 24 -12.78 -3.03 -3.37
C ALA A 24 -12.34 -3.17 -4.83
N LEU A 25 -13.16 -2.73 -5.80
CA LEU A 25 -12.84 -2.81 -7.22
C LEU A 25 -11.60 -1.99 -7.59
N CYS A 26 -11.42 -0.82 -6.97
CA CYS A 26 -10.20 -0.02 -7.12
C CYS A 26 -8.96 -0.82 -6.72
N MET A 27 -8.97 -1.44 -5.55
CA MET A 27 -7.84 -2.26 -5.10
C MET A 27 -7.68 -3.53 -5.95
N VAL A 28 -8.76 -4.12 -6.44
CA VAL A 28 -8.68 -5.26 -7.34
C VAL A 28 -7.93 -4.89 -8.62
N PHE A 29 -8.29 -3.81 -9.30
CA PHE A 29 -7.59 -3.47 -10.55
C PHE A 29 -6.15 -3.03 -10.31
N MET A 30 -5.88 -2.23 -9.28
CA MET A 30 -4.52 -1.80 -8.93
C MET A 30 -3.61 -2.98 -8.61
N THR A 31 -4.09 -3.87 -7.77
CA THR A 31 -3.30 -5.02 -7.30
C THR A 31 -3.09 -6.06 -8.39
N LEU A 32 -4.11 -6.34 -9.20
CA LEU A 32 -4.02 -7.35 -10.25
C LEU A 32 -2.96 -7.00 -11.29
N VAL A 33 -2.83 -5.71 -11.62
CA VAL A 33 -1.78 -5.20 -12.53
C VAL A 33 -0.39 -5.44 -11.98
N VAL A 34 -0.17 -5.19 -10.69
CA VAL A 34 1.13 -5.41 -10.04
C VAL A 34 1.42 -6.91 -9.89
N ALA A 35 0.41 -7.69 -9.49
CA ALA A 35 0.56 -9.12 -9.26
C ALA A 35 0.89 -9.91 -10.54
N ILE A 36 0.27 -9.56 -11.67
CA ILE A 36 0.51 -10.26 -12.95
C ILE A 36 1.78 -9.79 -13.68
N GLN A 37 2.33 -8.63 -13.30
CA GLN A 37 3.48 -8.02 -13.97
C GLN A 37 4.68 -8.97 -14.12
N PRO A 38 5.20 -9.65 -13.08
CA PRO A 38 6.36 -10.52 -13.22
C PRO A 38 6.10 -11.68 -14.21
N LEU A 39 4.90 -12.24 -14.17
CA LEU A 39 4.49 -13.32 -15.06
C LEU A 39 4.39 -12.84 -16.52
N PHE A 40 3.83 -11.65 -16.75
CA PHE A 40 3.73 -11.05 -18.09
C PHE A 40 5.10 -10.71 -18.67
N LEU A 41 5.95 -10.05 -17.90
CA LEU A 41 7.30 -9.68 -18.33
C LEU A 41 8.14 -10.92 -18.70
N ARG A 42 7.99 -12.00 -17.93
CA ARG A 42 8.71 -13.24 -18.18
C ARG A 42 8.17 -14.01 -19.40
N ASN A 43 6.85 -14.30 -19.43
CA ASN A 43 6.26 -15.21 -20.40
C ASN A 43 5.90 -14.56 -21.74
N VAL A 44 5.60 -13.26 -21.72
CA VAL A 44 5.11 -12.56 -22.92
C VAL A 44 6.21 -11.69 -23.53
N LEU A 45 6.95 -10.96 -22.69
CA LEU A 45 8.03 -10.11 -23.14
C LEU A 45 9.40 -10.80 -23.10
N ASN A 46 9.50 -12.03 -22.57
CA ASN A 46 10.72 -12.84 -22.50
C ASN A 46 11.88 -12.12 -21.79
N ILE A 47 11.60 -11.34 -20.75
CA ILE A 47 12.64 -10.68 -19.96
C ILE A 47 13.49 -11.75 -19.26
N PRO A 48 14.83 -11.72 -19.45
CA PRO A 48 15.74 -12.69 -18.85
C PRO A 48 15.81 -12.50 -17.33
N PHE A 49 16.16 -13.59 -16.60
CA PHE A 49 16.21 -13.55 -15.14
C PHE A 49 17.31 -12.66 -14.59
N GLU A 50 18.40 -12.48 -15.32
CA GLU A 50 19.54 -11.63 -14.96
C GLU A 50 19.17 -10.15 -14.79
N THR A 51 18.05 -9.73 -15.35
CA THR A 51 17.54 -8.36 -15.27
C THR A 51 16.11 -8.28 -14.78
N ALA A 52 15.52 -9.40 -14.37
CA ALA A 52 14.11 -9.48 -14.03
C ALA A 52 13.76 -8.64 -12.79
N GLY A 53 14.62 -8.62 -11.78
CA GLY A 53 14.48 -7.82 -10.58
C GLY A 53 14.48 -6.33 -10.89
N ALA A 54 15.51 -5.85 -11.60
CA ALA A 54 15.65 -4.44 -11.96
C ALA A 54 14.50 -3.96 -12.88
N VAL A 55 14.12 -4.74 -13.90
CA VAL A 55 13.03 -4.37 -14.82
C VAL A 55 11.69 -4.28 -14.07
N ASN A 56 11.36 -5.27 -13.23
CA ASN A 56 10.13 -5.23 -12.43
C ASN A 56 10.12 -4.05 -11.45
N ALA A 57 11.24 -3.80 -10.79
CA ALA A 57 11.41 -2.67 -9.88
C ALA A 57 11.27 -1.32 -10.61
N ASN A 58 11.93 -1.16 -11.76
CA ASN A 58 11.88 0.06 -12.55
C ASN A 58 10.45 0.40 -12.99
N VAL A 59 9.65 -0.59 -13.42
CA VAL A 59 8.23 -0.36 -13.76
C VAL A 59 7.48 0.21 -12.56
N GLN A 60 7.67 -0.36 -11.38
CA GLN A 60 7.01 0.11 -10.16
C GLN A 60 7.49 1.50 -9.75
N VAL A 61 8.80 1.74 -9.78
CA VAL A 61 9.40 3.03 -9.41
C VAL A 61 8.94 4.15 -10.33
N VAL A 62 8.91 3.92 -11.64
CA VAL A 62 8.42 4.93 -12.61
C VAL A 62 6.97 5.30 -12.31
N THR A 63 6.12 4.33 -11.99
CA THR A 63 4.71 4.59 -11.64
C THR A 63 4.58 5.35 -10.32
N GLU A 64 5.34 4.97 -9.27
CA GLU A 64 5.31 5.65 -7.96
C GLU A 64 5.82 7.11 -8.04
N VAL A 65 6.87 7.35 -8.83
CA VAL A 65 7.36 8.73 -9.05
C VAL A 65 6.28 9.59 -9.69
N LEU A 66 5.57 9.07 -10.68
CA LEU A 66 4.48 9.81 -11.34
C LEU A 66 3.29 10.01 -10.39
N ASP A 67 2.96 9.02 -9.58
CA ASP A 67 1.87 9.09 -8.61
C ASP A 67 2.07 10.22 -7.59
N LEU A 68 3.32 10.51 -7.17
CA LEU A 68 3.61 11.65 -6.30
C LEU A 68 3.15 12.99 -6.88
N PHE A 69 3.31 13.19 -8.19
CA PHE A 69 2.86 14.41 -8.86
C PHE A 69 1.37 14.39 -9.18
N ILE A 70 0.87 13.26 -9.63
CA ILE A 70 -0.52 13.06 -10.04
C ILE A 70 -1.46 13.23 -8.84
N PHE A 71 -1.14 12.66 -7.68
CA PHE A 71 -1.99 12.75 -6.49
C PHE A 71 -2.21 14.20 -6.04
N ALA A 72 -1.13 15.00 -6.02
CA ALA A 72 -1.22 16.41 -5.66
C ALA A 72 -2.09 17.21 -6.65
N TYR A 73 -1.88 17.01 -7.95
CA TYR A 73 -2.62 17.70 -9.00
C TYR A 73 -4.09 17.28 -9.04
N LEU A 74 -4.38 15.98 -8.96
CA LEU A 74 -5.75 15.47 -9.02
C LEU A 74 -6.53 15.75 -7.74
N GLY A 75 -5.88 15.84 -6.59
CA GLY A 75 -6.49 16.33 -5.36
C GLY A 75 -7.04 17.75 -5.57
N TYR A 76 -6.18 18.66 -6.00
CA TYR A 76 -6.60 20.04 -6.33
C TYR A 76 -7.70 20.11 -7.38
N LEU A 77 -7.61 19.31 -8.44
CA LEU A 77 -8.60 19.29 -9.52
C LEU A 77 -9.95 18.75 -9.02
N SER A 78 -9.96 17.73 -8.17
CA SER A 78 -11.17 17.10 -7.63
C SER A 78 -12.00 18.04 -6.78
N ASP A 79 -11.35 18.94 -6.05
CA ASP A 79 -12.02 19.95 -5.24
C ASP A 79 -12.73 21.02 -6.09
N ARG A 80 -12.31 21.18 -7.36
CA ARG A 80 -12.90 22.14 -8.31
C ARG A 80 -14.02 21.56 -9.16
N ILE A 81 -13.80 20.37 -9.74
CA ILE A 81 -14.73 19.79 -10.73
C ILE A 81 -15.63 18.68 -10.15
N GLY A 82 -15.36 18.26 -8.92
CA GLY A 82 -16.06 17.19 -8.22
C GLY A 82 -15.26 15.87 -8.20
N ARG A 83 -15.32 15.16 -7.06
CA ARG A 83 -14.59 13.91 -6.85
C ARG A 83 -15.07 12.78 -7.74
N VAL A 84 -16.40 12.68 -7.93
CA VAL A 84 -17.02 11.61 -8.72
C VAL A 84 -16.58 11.67 -10.18
N ARG A 85 -16.45 12.86 -10.76
CA ARG A 85 -15.96 13.02 -12.14
C ARG A 85 -14.52 12.52 -12.30
N ILE A 86 -13.67 12.83 -11.33
CA ILE A 86 -12.27 12.35 -11.31
C ILE A 86 -12.23 10.84 -11.17
N ILE A 87 -13.03 10.23 -10.28
CA ILE A 87 -13.12 8.78 -10.10
C ILE A 87 -13.54 8.10 -11.42
N VAL A 88 -14.58 8.61 -12.08
CA VAL A 88 -15.05 8.04 -13.36
C VAL A 88 -13.97 8.13 -14.44
N ALA A 89 -13.36 9.31 -14.60
CA ALA A 89 -12.28 9.51 -15.56
C ALA A 89 -11.07 8.61 -15.25
N GLY A 90 -10.71 8.48 -13.98
CA GLY A 90 -9.61 7.62 -13.53
C GLY A 90 -9.81 6.15 -13.87
N PHE A 91 -10.99 5.61 -13.61
CA PHE A 91 -11.33 4.24 -14.01
C PHE A 91 -11.28 4.04 -15.53
N LEU A 92 -11.74 5.01 -16.33
CA LEU A 92 -11.67 4.92 -17.79
C LEU A 92 -10.22 4.99 -18.29
N VAL A 93 -9.41 5.88 -17.73
CA VAL A 93 -7.97 5.98 -18.06
C VAL A 93 -7.26 4.67 -17.70
N ALA A 94 -7.54 4.10 -16.52
CA ALA A 94 -6.99 2.81 -16.11
C ALA A 94 -7.41 1.69 -17.08
N ALA A 95 -8.67 1.68 -17.54
CA ALA A 95 -9.15 0.70 -18.52
C ALA A 95 -8.38 0.78 -19.84
N VAL A 96 -8.09 2.00 -20.34
CA VAL A 96 -7.29 2.20 -21.56
C VAL A 96 -5.89 1.60 -21.39
N GLY A 97 -5.20 1.90 -20.29
CA GLY A 97 -3.89 1.32 -20.01
C GLY A 97 -3.95 -0.20 -19.92
N ALA A 98 -4.98 -0.76 -19.27
CA ALA A 98 -5.15 -2.20 -19.13
C ALA A 98 -5.39 -2.94 -20.45
N VAL A 99 -5.97 -2.26 -21.46
CA VAL A 99 -6.10 -2.81 -22.82
C VAL A 99 -4.79 -2.72 -23.59
N ILE A 100 -4.02 -1.63 -23.43
CA ILE A 100 -2.73 -1.44 -24.12
C ILE A 100 -1.69 -2.47 -23.62
N ALA A 101 -1.68 -2.80 -22.34
CA ALA A 101 -0.68 -3.68 -21.76
C ALA A 101 -0.53 -5.05 -22.48
N PRO A 102 -1.57 -5.86 -22.68
CA PRO A 102 -1.46 -7.12 -23.38
C PRO A 102 -1.20 -6.96 -24.89
N LEU A 103 -1.45 -5.78 -25.47
CA LEU A 103 -1.16 -5.48 -26.88
C LEU A 103 0.30 -5.06 -27.11
N SER A 104 1.08 -4.84 -26.06
CA SER A 104 2.46 -4.35 -26.15
C SER A 104 3.36 -5.17 -27.09
N PRO A 105 3.30 -6.52 -27.17
CA PRO A 105 4.12 -7.30 -28.10
C PRO A 105 3.74 -7.05 -29.56
N TRP A 106 2.48 -6.78 -29.85
CA TRP A 106 1.97 -6.54 -31.20
C TRP A 106 2.29 -5.14 -31.72
N VAL A 107 2.20 -4.14 -30.83
CA VAL A 107 2.42 -2.73 -31.18
C VAL A 107 3.91 -2.38 -31.14
N GLY A 108 4.65 -2.88 -30.17
CA GLY A 108 6.06 -2.56 -29.96
C GLY A 108 7.04 -3.34 -30.82
N GLY A 109 6.62 -4.43 -31.46
CA GLY A 109 7.46 -5.27 -32.30
C GLY A 109 8.57 -5.99 -31.52
N ALA A 110 9.82 -5.61 -31.74
CA ALA A 110 10.97 -6.20 -31.03
C ALA A 110 10.90 -5.98 -29.51
N SER A 111 11.59 -6.84 -28.73
CA SER A 111 11.51 -6.91 -27.26
C SER A 111 11.60 -5.55 -26.54
N ILE A 112 12.47 -4.65 -26.97
CA ILE A 112 12.62 -3.30 -26.39
C ILE A 112 11.39 -2.43 -26.67
N GLY A 113 10.88 -2.43 -27.90
CA GLY A 113 9.68 -1.67 -28.23
C GLY A 113 8.45 -2.14 -27.46
N ALA A 114 8.27 -3.45 -27.34
CA ALA A 114 7.20 -4.03 -26.52
C ALA A 114 7.29 -3.62 -25.05
N LEU A 115 8.52 -3.62 -24.50
CA LEU A 115 8.76 -3.17 -23.13
C LEU A 115 8.41 -1.69 -22.95
N VAL A 116 8.78 -0.82 -23.88
CA VAL A 116 8.42 0.62 -23.86
C VAL A 116 6.90 0.80 -23.89
N VAL A 117 6.18 0.09 -24.76
CA VAL A 117 4.70 0.16 -24.81
C VAL A 117 4.09 -0.33 -23.50
N TYR A 118 4.66 -1.37 -22.89
CA TYR A 118 4.24 -1.84 -21.58
C TYR A 118 4.45 -0.77 -20.49
N TYR A 119 5.61 -0.09 -20.45
CA TYR A 119 5.85 1.01 -19.52
C TYR A 119 4.83 2.14 -19.70
N VAL A 120 4.55 2.53 -20.94
CA VAL A 120 3.52 3.54 -21.22
C VAL A 120 2.16 3.09 -20.72
N SER A 121 1.78 1.85 -20.95
CA SER A 121 0.51 1.32 -20.43
C SER A 121 0.43 1.37 -18.90
N ARG A 122 1.53 1.03 -18.22
CA ARG A 122 1.64 1.07 -16.76
C ARG A 122 1.52 2.50 -16.21
N VAL A 123 2.14 3.48 -16.89
CA VAL A 123 2.01 4.90 -16.56
C VAL A 123 0.55 5.37 -16.71
N ILE A 124 -0.13 4.99 -17.79
CA ILE A 124 -1.55 5.32 -18.00
C ILE A 124 -2.42 4.67 -16.90
N MET A 125 -2.16 3.42 -16.54
CA MET A 125 -2.90 2.73 -15.47
C MET A 125 -2.66 3.39 -14.11
N SER A 126 -1.41 3.78 -13.81
CA SER A 126 -1.04 4.47 -12.59
C SER A 126 -1.74 5.84 -12.49
N ALA A 127 -1.75 6.62 -13.58
CA ALA A 127 -2.50 7.88 -13.63
C ALA A 127 -3.98 7.67 -13.33
N GLY A 128 -4.56 6.58 -13.86
CA GLY A 128 -5.94 6.19 -13.57
C GLY A 128 -6.15 5.82 -12.11
N SER A 129 -5.27 5.01 -11.53
CA SER A 129 -5.35 4.60 -10.11
C SER A 129 -5.16 5.77 -9.16
N GLY A 130 -4.23 6.67 -9.47
CA GLY A 130 -3.99 7.91 -8.74
C GLY A 130 -5.19 8.86 -8.75
N ALA A 131 -6.03 8.79 -9.79
CA ALA A 131 -7.30 9.50 -9.84
C ALA A 131 -8.41 8.85 -9.02
N VAL A 132 -8.37 7.52 -8.81
CA VAL A 132 -9.47 6.80 -8.15
C VAL A 132 -9.26 6.66 -6.65
N TRP A 133 -8.14 6.06 -6.25
CA TRP A 133 -7.92 5.67 -4.86
C TRP A 133 -7.99 6.82 -3.84
N PRO A 134 -7.28 7.95 -4.02
CA PRO A 134 -7.34 9.05 -3.06
C PRO A 134 -8.73 9.70 -3.01
N GLN A 135 -9.41 9.76 -4.15
CA GLN A 135 -10.74 10.36 -4.23
C GLN A 135 -11.82 9.51 -3.57
N LEU A 136 -11.74 8.17 -3.65
CA LEU A 136 -12.63 7.28 -2.90
C LEU A 136 -12.42 7.43 -1.39
N SER A 137 -11.16 7.55 -0.94
CA SER A 137 -10.83 7.77 0.47
C SER A 137 -11.34 9.13 0.96
N ALA A 138 -11.19 10.17 0.16
CA ALA A 138 -11.72 11.51 0.46
C ALA A 138 -13.26 11.53 0.47
N LEU A 139 -13.90 10.87 -0.50
CA LEU A 139 -15.36 10.76 -0.57
C LEU A 139 -15.93 10.00 0.63
N ALA A 140 -15.19 9.00 1.17
CA ALA A 140 -15.56 8.34 2.41
C ALA A 140 -15.58 9.33 3.59
N GLY A 141 -14.65 10.27 3.62
CA GLY A 141 -14.67 11.39 4.57
C GLY A 141 -15.88 12.30 4.37
N ASP A 142 -16.18 12.68 3.13
CA ASP A 142 -17.31 13.56 2.78
C ASP A 142 -18.68 12.93 3.09
N PHE A 143 -18.81 11.60 2.94
CA PHE A 143 -20.01 10.83 3.26
C PHE A 143 -20.20 10.61 4.77
N SER A 144 -19.19 10.95 5.58
CA SER A 144 -19.20 10.72 7.02
C SER A 144 -19.61 11.96 7.80
N ASP A 145 -20.26 11.74 8.94
CA ASP A 145 -20.47 12.70 10.02
C ASP A 145 -19.72 12.23 11.29
N ASP A 146 -19.71 13.06 12.33
CA ASP A 146 -18.98 12.74 13.56
C ASP A 146 -19.45 11.44 14.23
N SER A 147 -20.71 11.03 14.01
CA SER A 147 -21.31 9.83 14.60
C SER A 147 -20.91 8.54 13.87
N ASN A 148 -20.66 8.59 12.57
CA ASN A 148 -20.43 7.41 11.71
C ASN A 148 -19.06 7.37 11.02
N ARG A 149 -18.25 8.44 11.15
CA ARG A 149 -16.95 8.60 10.47
C ARG A 149 -16.02 7.40 10.68
N ALA A 150 -15.82 6.98 11.91
CA ALA A 150 -14.93 5.86 12.23
C ALA A 150 -15.41 4.56 11.56
N ARG A 151 -16.72 4.30 11.59
CA ARG A 151 -17.32 3.11 10.97
C ARG A 151 -17.18 3.13 9.46
N LEU A 152 -17.45 4.27 8.81
CA LEU A 152 -17.45 4.39 7.35
C LEU A 152 -16.03 4.27 6.79
N LEU A 153 -15.07 4.95 7.41
CA LEU A 153 -13.65 4.85 7.02
C LEU A 153 -13.09 3.44 7.26
N SER A 154 -13.44 2.80 8.39
CA SER A 154 -13.01 1.42 8.66
C SER A 154 -13.58 0.43 7.65
N ASN A 155 -14.85 0.54 7.29
CA ASN A 155 -15.48 -0.32 6.30
C ASN A 155 -14.85 -0.11 4.91
N THR A 156 -14.55 1.13 4.53
CA THR A 156 -13.86 1.45 3.27
C THR A 156 -12.48 0.80 3.25
N ALA A 157 -11.69 0.94 4.32
CA ALA A 157 -10.37 0.33 4.44
C ALA A 157 -10.45 -1.21 4.41
N PHE A 158 -11.45 -1.80 5.07
CA PHE A 158 -11.70 -3.24 5.02
C PHE A 158 -11.98 -3.72 3.60
N MET A 159 -12.84 -3.02 2.85
CA MET A 159 -13.16 -3.37 1.47
C MET A 159 -11.95 -3.22 0.53
N MET A 160 -11.09 -2.23 0.78
CA MET A 160 -9.81 -2.11 0.08
C MET A 160 -8.90 -3.31 0.35
N ALA A 161 -8.71 -3.70 1.61
CA ALA A 161 -7.91 -4.87 1.97
C ALA A 161 -8.50 -6.17 1.43
N PHE A 162 -9.83 -6.31 1.44
CA PHE A 162 -10.53 -7.43 0.81
C PHE A 162 -10.23 -7.51 -0.69
N GLY A 163 -10.25 -6.38 -1.42
CA GLY A 163 -9.91 -6.34 -2.84
C GLY A 163 -8.50 -6.85 -3.13
N VAL A 164 -7.51 -6.43 -2.34
CA VAL A 164 -6.12 -6.92 -2.44
C VAL A 164 -6.04 -8.43 -2.21
N THR A 165 -6.66 -8.91 -1.14
CA THR A 165 -6.67 -10.34 -0.78
C THR A 165 -7.35 -11.18 -1.87
N LEU A 166 -8.46 -10.71 -2.43
CA LEU A 166 -9.19 -11.37 -3.51
C LEU A 166 -8.32 -11.57 -4.76
N VAL A 167 -7.52 -10.57 -5.11
CA VAL A 167 -6.60 -10.68 -6.26
C VAL A 167 -5.63 -11.82 -6.04
N TYR A 168 -4.89 -11.81 -4.96
CA TYR A 168 -3.85 -12.80 -4.73
C TYR A 168 -4.40 -14.19 -4.45
N ALA A 169 -5.46 -14.32 -3.65
CA ALA A 169 -6.03 -15.62 -3.30
C ALA A 169 -6.82 -16.27 -4.44
N VAL A 170 -7.49 -15.47 -5.26
CA VAL A 170 -8.45 -15.98 -6.26
C VAL A 170 -8.06 -15.62 -7.68
N LEU A 171 -7.86 -14.32 -7.99
CA LEU A 171 -7.68 -13.91 -9.39
C LEU A 171 -6.34 -14.35 -9.97
N MET A 172 -5.31 -14.53 -9.15
CA MET A 172 -4.02 -15.08 -9.59
C MET A 172 -4.05 -16.58 -9.93
N GLN A 173 -5.21 -17.25 -9.78
CA GLN A 173 -5.44 -18.59 -10.32
C GLN A 173 -5.84 -18.55 -11.82
N ILE A 174 -6.40 -17.43 -12.29
CA ILE A 174 -6.93 -17.28 -13.67
C ILE A 174 -5.84 -17.43 -14.74
N PRO A 175 -4.59 -16.92 -14.61
CA PRO A 175 -3.57 -17.09 -15.63
C PRO A 175 -3.31 -18.55 -16.03
N GLY A 176 -3.42 -19.48 -15.09
CA GLY A 176 -3.23 -20.92 -15.34
C GLY A 176 -4.37 -21.56 -16.13
N HIS A 177 -5.57 -21.02 -16.11
CA HIS A 177 -6.75 -21.57 -16.75
C HIS A 177 -7.14 -20.83 -18.04
N ALA A 178 -7.11 -19.50 -18.01
CA ALA A 178 -7.58 -18.66 -19.11
C ALA A 178 -6.45 -17.86 -19.81
N GLY A 179 -5.24 -17.92 -19.28
CA GLY A 179 -4.08 -17.23 -19.84
C GLY A 179 -3.89 -15.81 -19.30
N ILE A 180 -2.66 -15.29 -19.49
CA ILE A 180 -2.20 -13.99 -18.98
C ILE A 180 -2.98 -12.84 -19.62
N THR A 181 -3.19 -12.89 -20.94
CA THR A 181 -3.92 -11.85 -21.69
C THR A 181 -5.34 -11.66 -21.17
N VAL A 182 -6.07 -12.76 -20.94
CA VAL A 182 -7.44 -12.71 -20.40
C VAL A 182 -7.45 -12.10 -19.01
N THR A 183 -6.47 -12.44 -18.17
CA THR A 183 -6.36 -11.88 -16.82
C THR A 183 -6.08 -10.36 -16.85
N MET A 184 -5.27 -9.88 -17.80
CA MET A 184 -5.03 -8.45 -17.99
C MET A 184 -6.27 -7.72 -18.52
N LEU A 185 -6.99 -8.31 -19.47
CA LEU A 185 -8.25 -7.74 -19.98
C LEU A 185 -9.36 -7.72 -18.93
N LEU A 186 -9.34 -8.66 -17.98
CA LEU A 186 -10.23 -8.62 -16.81
C LEU A 186 -10.02 -7.33 -16.00
N THR A 187 -8.78 -6.87 -15.86
CA THR A 187 -8.49 -5.56 -15.22
C THR A 187 -9.19 -4.41 -15.93
N ALA A 188 -9.18 -4.41 -17.28
CA ALA A 188 -9.89 -3.41 -18.06
C ALA A 188 -11.40 -3.51 -17.84
N ALA A 189 -11.97 -4.70 -17.85
CA ALA A 189 -13.41 -4.93 -17.61
C ALA A 189 -13.83 -4.44 -16.22
N ILE A 190 -13.05 -4.75 -15.19
CA ILE A 190 -13.28 -4.27 -13.81
C ILE A 190 -13.23 -2.74 -13.76
N SER A 191 -12.27 -2.11 -14.44
CA SER A 191 -12.15 -0.65 -14.50
C SER A 191 -13.36 -0.01 -15.21
N VAL A 192 -13.83 -0.57 -16.32
CA VAL A 192 -15.03 -0.08 -17.00
C VAL A 192 -16.27 -0.24 -16.12
N ALA A 193 -16.43 -1.38 -15.46
CA ALA A 193 -17.52 -1.61 -14.51
C ALA A 193 -17.45 -0.62 -13.35
N GLY A 194 -16.25 -0.33 -12.83
CA GLY A 194 -16.02 0.69 -11.81
C GLY A 194 -16.44 2.08 -12.26
N ALA A 195 -16.08 2.49 -13.47
CA ALA A 195 -16.51 3.78 -14.05
C ALA A 195 -18.03 3.88 -14.16
N TRP A 196 -18.68 2.83 -14.64
CA TRP A 196 -20.14 2.79 -14.75
C TRP A 196 -20.85 2.87 -13.41
N LEU A 197 -20.39 2.08 -12.42
CA LEU A 197 -20.91 2.09 -11.05
C LEU A 197 -20.69 3.45 -10.38
N ALA A 198 -19.50 4.03 -10.51
CA ALA A 198 -19.19 5.33 -9.95
C ALA A 198 -20.11 6.42 -10.52
N ARG A 199 -20.28 6.44 -11.85
CA ARG A 199 -21.17 7.41 -12.52
C ARG A 199 -22.64 7.27 -12.10
N LYS A 200 -23.10 6.03 -11.84
CA LYS A 200 -24.51 5.75 -11.56
C LYS A 200 -24.87 5.99 -10.10
N PHE A 201 -23.99 5.68 -9.17
CA PHE A 201 -24.32 5.58 -7.74
C PHE A 201 -23.59 6.56 -6.84
N LEU A 202 -22.44 7.14 -7.26
CA LEU A 202 -21.77 8.13 -6.44
C LEU A 202 -22.30 9.54 -6.69
N VAL A 203 -22.25 10.37 -5.65
CA VAL A 203 -22.63 11.77 -5.67
C VAL A 203 -21.55 12.62 -4.99
N ASP A 204 -21.38 13.85 -5.43
CA ASP A 204 -20.52 14.84 -4.78
C ASP A 204 -21.31 15.58 -3.71
N VAL A 205 -20.88 15.51 -2.44
CA VAL A 205 -21.61 16.02 -1.25
C VAL A 205 -20.89 17.21 -0.61
N ALA A 206 -19.56 17.30 -0.77
CA ALA A 206 -18.77 18.34 -0.11
C ALA A 206 -18.82 19.68 -0.87
N PRO A 207 -18.86 20.82 -0.14
CA PRO A 207 -18.65 22.12 -0.74
C PRO A 207 -17.23 22.20 -1.30
N ARG A 208 -17.08 22.86 -2.45
CA ARG A 208 -15.79 23.04 -3.13
C ARG A 208 -14.94 24.04 -2.36
N THR A 209 -13.99 23.57 -1.58
CA THR A 209 -13.01 24.39 -0.87
C THR A 209 -11.65 24.30 -1.55
N VAL A 210 -10.98 25.43 -1.70
CA VAL A 210 -9.60 25.48 -2.24
C VAL A 210 -8.65 25.47 -1.04
N GLU A 211 -8.00 24.35 -0.78
CA GLU A 211 -6.91 24.32 0.21
C GLU A 211 -5.66 25.02 -0.34
N THR A 212 -5.03 25.79 0.53
CA THR A 212 -3.73 26.43 0.29
C THR A 212 -2.60 25.41 0.44
N SER A 213 -1.47 25.66 -0.22
CA SER A 213 -0.30 24.77 -0.26
C SER A 213 0.15 24.23 1.10
N VAL A 214 0.55 22.95 1.15
CA VAL A 214 1.10 22.29 2.34
C VAL A 214 2.31 23.06 2.89
N PRO A 215 2.32 23.45 4.17
CA PRO A 215 3.43 24.19 4.77
C PRO A 215 4.60 23.24 5.13
N TRP A 216 5.33 22.76 4.14
CA TRP A 216 6.39 21.74 4.27
C TRP A 216 7.46 22.09 5.33
N ARG A 217 7.81 23.37 5.48
CA ARG A 217 8.79 23.79 6.49
C ARG A 217 8.27 23.55 7.90
N ALA A 218 7.03 23.97 8.18
CA ALA A 218 6.42 23.77 9.49
C ALA A 218 6.28 22.29 9.85
N VAL A 219 5.85 21.45 8.88
CA VAL A 219 5.78 19.99 9.07
C VAL A 219 7.15 19.40 9.37
N TRP A 220 8.20 19.81 8.63
CA TRP A 220 9.55 19.28 8.82
C TRP A 220 10.17 19.70 10.15
N ASP A 221 9.95 20.94 10.58
CA ASP A 221 10.41 21.42 11.87
C ASP A 221 9.71 20.71 13.02
N LEU A 222 8.42 20.45 12.88
CA LEU A 222 7.65 19.65 13.84
C LEU A 222 8.19 18.21 13.94
N VAL A 223 8.43 17.54 12.81
CA VAL A 223 8.99 16.17 12.79
C VAL A 223 10.38 16.14 13.42
N LYS A 224 11.22 17.17 13.21
CA LYS A 224 12.53 17.26 13.86
C LYS A 224 12.43 17.47 15.37
N ALA A 225 11.45 18.25 15.84
CA ALA A 225 11.27 18.55 17.25
C ALA A 225 10.73 17.37 18.05
N GLU A 226 9.78 16.59 17.46
CA GLU A 226 9.07 15.52 18.16
C GLU A 226 9.61 14.11 17.82
N PRO A 227 10.28 13.42 18.77
CA PRO A 227 10.87 12.09 18.53
C PRO A 227 9.87 11.03 18.11
N ARG A 228 8.62 11.15 18.58
CA ARG A 228 7.53 10.20 18.27
C ARG A 228 7.09 10.35 16.81
N LEU A 229 7.01 11.58 16.30
CA LEU A 229 6.75 11.84 14.89
C LEU A 229 7.91 11.35 14.01
N ARG A 230 9.16 11.54 14.46
CA ARG A 230 10.32 10.97 13.74
C ARG A 230 10.23 9.45 13.63
N LEU A 231 9.85 8.75 14.70
CA LEU A 231 9.62 7.31 14.66
C LEU A 231 8.50 6.95 13.68
N ALA A 232 7.37 7.66 13.72
CA ALA A 232 6.25 7.40 12.84
C ALA A 232 6.63 7.57 11.36
N PHE A 233 7.32 8.65 11.01
CA PHE A 233 7.78 8.93 9.65
C PHE A 233 8.83 7.93 9.17
N ALA A 234 9.81 7.59 10.03
CA ALA A 234 10.79 6.55 9.73
C ALA A 234 10.12 5.19 9.51
N SER A 235 9.11 4.85 10.33
CA SER A 235 8.33 3.62 10.17
C SER A 235 7.53 3.60 8.87
N SER A 236 6.96 4.74 8.44
CA SER A 236 6.21 4.85 7.18
C SER A 236 7.08 4.53 5.96
N LEU A 237 8.36 4.91 6.00
CA LEU A 237 9.32 4.63 4.93
C LEU A 237 9.42 3.13 4.63
N PHE A 238 9.37 2.28 5.66
CA PHE A 238 9.48 0.83 5.55
C PHE A 238 8.12 0.15 5.39
N ALA A 239 7.17 0.46 6.26
CA ALA A 239 5.89 -0.24 6.33
C ALA A 239 5.12 -0.23 5.00
N ARG A 240 5.22 0.85 4.25
CA ARG A 240 4.53 1.00 2.97
C ARG A 240 5.22 0.23 1.85
N SER A 241 6.56 0.18 1.87
CA SER A 241 7.35 -0.60 0.92
C SER A 241 7.21 -2.10 1.14
N ASP A 242 7.07 -2.58 2.36
CA ASP A 242 6.95 -3.99 2.71
C ASP A 242 5.82 -4.70 1.95
N MET A 243 4.66 -4.07 1.79
CA MET A 243 3.52 -4.66 1.06
C MET A 243 3.81 -4.84 -0.43
N VAL A 244 4.34 -3.79 -1.06
CA VAL A 244 4.72 -3.83 -2.49
C VAL A 244 5.85 -4.82 -2.70
N PHE A 245 6.78 -4.85 -1.78
CA PHE A 245 7.96 -5.70 -1.79
C PHE A 245 7.60 -7.19 -1.81
N VAL A 246 6.72 -7.62 -0.90
CA VAL A 246 6.26 -9.01 -0.86
C VAL A 246 5.47 -9.35 -2.13
N GLY A 247 4.54 -8.49 -2.54
CA GLY A 247 3.74 -8.72 -3.74
C GLY A 247 4.57 -8.88 -5.01
N LEU A 248 5.66 -8.12 -5.13
CA LEU A 248 6.51 -8.11 -6.31
C LEU A 248 7.59 -9.20 -6.25
N PHE A 249 8.43 -9.18 -5.21
CA PHE A 249 9.62 -10.04 -5.16
C PHE A 249 9.31 -11.48 -4.77
N LEU A 250 8.28 -11.74 -3.96
CA LEU A 250 7.85 -13.11 -3.70
C LEU A 250 7.28 -13.76 -4.97
N MET A 251 6.45 -13.01 -5.70
CA MET A 251 5.92 -13.47 -7.00
C MET A 251 7.05 -13.76 -7.98
N LEU A 252 8.01 -12.83 -8.10
CA LEU A 252 9.16 -12.98 -8.99
C LEU A 252 10.04 -14.17 -8.59
N TRP A 253 10.25 -14.40 -7.29
CA TRP A 253 11.03 -15.54 -6.79
C TRP A 253 10.39 -16.88 -7.14
N PHE A 254 9.08 -17.03 -6.96
CA PHE A 254 8.36 -18.23 -7.36
C PHE A 254 8.47 -18.49 -8.87
N ILE A 255 8.30 -17.47 -9.70
CA ILE A 255 8.40 -17.58 -11.17
C ILE A 255 9.84 -17.96 -11.58
N TYR A 256 10.84 -17.33 -10.97
CA TYR A 256 12.25 -17.67 -11.19
C TYR A 256 12.55 -19.13 -10.81
N PHE A 257 12.12 -19.55 -9.62
CA PHE A 257 12.42 -20.88 -9.11
C PHE A 257 11.66 -21.99 -9.86
N ALA A 258 10.51 -21.68 -10.43
CA ALA A 258 9.72 -22.61 -11.24
C ALA A 258 10.49 -23.16 -12.45
N ASP A 259 11.27 -22.31 -13.11
CA ASP A 259 12.12 -22.73 -14.24
C ASP A 259 13.19 -23.72 -13.80
N LEU A 260 13.75 -23.57 -12.59
CA LEU A 260 14.77 -24.48 -12.03
C LEU A 260 14.19 -25.86 -11.73
N ILE A 261 12.95 -25.94 -11.24
CA ILE A 261 12.30 -27.20 -10.86
C ILE A 261 11.33 -27.72 -11.93
N LYS A 262 11.30 -27.07 -13.11
CA LYS A 262 10.44 -27.43 -14.25
C LYS A 262 8.94 -27.44 -13.93
N VAL A 263 8.48 -26.54 -13.08
CA VAL A 263 7.06 -26.28 -12.80
C VAL A 263 6.57 -25.18 -13.73
N GLY A 264 5.31 -25.23 -14.13
CA GLY A 264 4.70 -24.19 -14.97
C GLY A 264 4.70 -22.83 -14.25
N GLN A 265 5.12 -21.76 -14.94
CA GLN A 265 5.23 -20.43 -14.33
C GLN A 265 3.87 -19.86 -13.88
N ALA A 266 2.78 -20.21 -14.58
CA ALA A 266 1.43 -19.84 -14.16
C ALA A 266 1.03 -20.55 -12.85
N GLU A 267 1.43 -21.83 -12.67
CA GLU A 267 1.23 -22.56 -11.41
C GLU A 267 2.07 -21.95 -10.28
N ALA A 268 3.29 -21.57 -10.56
CA ALA A 268 4.15 -20.88 -9.60
C ALA A 268 3.54 -19.54 -9.15
N ALA A 269 3.04 -18.75 -10.10
CA ALA A 269 2.36 -17.50 -9.81
C ALA A 269 1.07 -17.72 -8.98
N ALA A 270 0.32 -18.79 -9.26
CA ALA A 270 -0.84 -19.16 -8.49
C ALA A 270 -0.49 -19.53 -7.03
N ARG A 271 0.58 -20.31 -6.83
CA ARG A 271 1.07 -20.67 -5.47
C ARG A 271 1.57 -19.45 -4.70
N ALA A 272 2.37 -18.58 -5.33
CA ALA A 272 2.78 -17.31 -4.74
C ALA A 272 1.56 -16.45 -4.38
N GLY A 273 0.59 -16.36 -5.28
CA GLY A 273 -0.67 -15.66 -5.04
C GLY A 273 -1.43 -16.18 -3.82
N MET A 274 -1.54 -17.51 -3.64
CA MET A 274 -2.16 -18.09 -2.45
C MET A 274 -1.44 -17.69 -1.15
N LEU A 275 -0.10 -17.69 -1.15
CA LEU A 275 0.67 -17.27 0.03
C LEU A 275 0.49 -15.78 0.34
N ILE A 276 0.51 -14.93 -0.67
CA ILE A 276 0.27 -13.48 -0.50
C ILE A 276 -1.18 -13.22 -0.09
N GLY A 277 -2.13 -13.99 -0.62
CA GLY A 277 -3.53 -13.96 -0.21
C GLY A 277 -3.72 -14.38 1.26
N LEU A 278 -3.04 -15.44 1.70
CA LEU A 278 -2.98 -15.85 3.11
C LEU A 278 -2.40 -14.73 3.99
N MET A 279 -1.32 -14.10 3.54
CA MET A 279 -0.74 -12.94 4.21
C MET A 279 -1.78 -11.82 4.39
N GLY A 280 -2.50 -11.44 3.33
CA GLY A 280 -3.55 -10.43 3.40
C GLY A 280 -4.67 -10.80 4.39
N ALA A 281 -5.09 -12.05 4.42
CA ALA A 281 -6.09 -12.55 5.37
C ALA A 281 -5.58 -12.45 6.83
N VAL A 282 -4.34 -12.84 7.09
CA VAL A 282 -3.73 -12.75 8.42
C VAL A 282 -3.58 -11.29 8.85
N VAL A 283 -3.17 -10.38 7.96
CA VAL A 283 -3.13 -8.94 8.24
C VAL A 283 -4.51 -8.45 8.67
N MET A 284 -5.57 -8.76 7.91
CA MET A 284 -6.95 -8.34 8.25
C MET A 284 -7.39 -8.88 9.63
N LEU A 285 -7.16 -10.16 9.88
CA LEU A 285 -7.55 -10.81 11.14
C LEU A 285 -6.76 -10.30 12.35
N SER A 286 -5.54 -9.82 12.13
CA SER A 286 -4.69 -9.30 13.22
C SER A 286 -4.99 -7.83 13.60
N ILE A 287 -5.74 -7.07 12.78
CA ILE A 287 -6.09 -5.67 13.09
C ILE A 287 -6.77 -5.50 14.46
N PRO A 288 -7.79 -6.30 14.83
CA PRO A 288 -8.41 -6.19 16.16
C PRO A 288 -7.44 -6.51 17.32
N VAL A 289 -6.52 -7.45 17.10
CA VAL A 289 -5.48 -7.82 18.07
C VAL A 289 -4.54 -6.64 18.29
N TRP A 290 -4.07 -6.00 17.20
CA TRP A 290 -3.23 -4.82 17.27
C TRP A 290 -3.91 -3.64 17.93
N ARG A 291 -5.21 -3.43 17.67
CA ARG A 291 -5.99 -2.41 18.35
C ARG A 291 -5.94 -2.62 19.88
N SER A 292 -6.28 -3.82 20.36
CA SER A 292 -6.22 -4.16 21.78
C SER A 292 -4.82 -4.02 22.36
N PHE A 293 -3.80 -4.38 21.60
CA PHE A 293 -2.40 -4.22 22.00
C PHE A 293 -2.01 -2.74 22.14
N ILE A 294 -2.39 -1.89 21.17
CA ILE A 294 -2.13 -0.43 21.20
C ILE A 294 -2.82 0.23 22.40
N GLU A 295 -4.07 -0.14 22.67
CA GLU A 295 -4.84 0.38 23.82
C GLU A 295 -4.21 -0.01 25.16
N ARG A 296 -3.64 -1.21 25.26
CA ARG A 296 -3.07 -1.75 26.52
C ARG A 296 -1.60 -1.35 26.74
N PHE A 297 -0.78 -1.38 25.74
CA PHE A 297 0.68 -1.23 25.86
C PHE A 297 1.21 0.07 25.27
N GLY A 298 0.42 0.75 24.44
CA GLY A 298 0.80 2.01 23.81
C GLY A 298 1.30 1.89 22.37
N ARG A 299 1.44 3.05 21.71
CA ARG A 299 1.70 3.15 20.26
C ARG A 299 3.14 2.82 19.91
N ILE A 300 4.11 3.29 20.70
CA ILE A 300 5.54 3.07 20.44
C ILE A 300 5.88 1.59 20.60
N GLN A 301 5.33 0.93 21.63
CA GLN A 301 5.48 -0.51 21.85
C GLN A 301 4.86 -1.33 20.70
N ALA A 302 3.75 -0.85 20.13
CA ALA A 302 3.14 -1.49 18.98
C ALA A 302 4.00 -1.33 17.71
N VAL A 303 4.60 -0.16 17.47
CA VAL A 303 5.58 0.03 16.39
C VAL A 303 6.78 -0.89 16.60
N LEU A 304 7.34 -0.95 17.81
CA LEU A 304 8.46 -1.82 18.16
C LEU A 304 8.16 -3.29 17.83
N LEU A 305 7.05 -3.81 18.36
CA LEU A 305 6.71 -5.23 18.19
C LEU A 305 6.35 -5.54 16.73
N GLY A 306 5.60 -4.67 16.07
CA GLY A 306 5.22 -4.83 14.67
C GLY A 306 6.44 -4.91 13.75
N MET A 307 7.35 -3.93 13.88
CA MET A 307 8.58 -3.89 13.09
C MET A 307 9.52 -5.08 13.43
N MET A 308 9.57 -5.52 14.68
CA MET A 308 10.38 -6.66 15.08
C MET A 308 9.85 -7.98 14.49
N LEU A 309 8.54 -8.23 14.54
CA LEU A 309 7.92 -9.41 13.93
C LEU A 309 8.13 -9.42 12.41
N SER A 310 7.88 -8.29 11.75
CA SER A 310 8.12 -8.14 10.32
C SER A 310 9.60 -8.37 9.96
N ALA A 311 10.53 -7.79 10.72
CA ALA A 311 11.97 -7.98 10.53
C ALA A 311 12.39 -9.44 10.64
N LEU A 312 11.93 -10.13 11.69
CA LEU A 312 12.25 -11.54 11.88
C LEU A 312 11.72 -12.40 10.72
N GLY A 313 10.47 -12.16 10.30
CA GLY A 313 9.88 -12.89 9.18
C GLY A 313 10.65 -12.64 7.87
N PHE A 314 11.00 -11.39 7.56
CA PHE A 314 11.78 -11.07 6.37
C PHE A 314 13.19 -11.66 6.40
N ILE A 315 13.89 -11.61 7.53
CA ILE A 315 15.22 -12.23 7.67
C ILE A 315 15.10 -13.74 7.51
N MET A 316 14.07 -14.37 8.08
CA MET A 316 13.85 -15.81 7.91
C MET A 316 13.54 -16.20 6.46
N LEU A 317 12.83 -15.37 5.70
CA LEU A 317 12.65 -15.57 4.25
C LEU A 317 14.00 -15.61 3.51
N GLY A 318 14.98 -14.87 3.98
CA GLY A 318 16.34 -14.89 3.45
C GLY A 318 17.06 -16.23 3.55
N PHE A 319 16.63 -17.11 4.44
CA PHE A 319 17.20 -18.46 4.63
C PHE A 319 16.37 -19.55 3.93
N VAL A 320 15.27 -19.22 3.30
CA VAL A 320 14.48 -20.16 2.49
C VAL A 320 15.23 -20.46 1.20
N VAL A 321 15.58 -21.72 0.97
CA VAL A 321 16.28 -22.16 -0.25
C VAL A 321 15.27 -22.42 -1.37
N ASN A 322 14.17 -23.09 -1.04
CA ASN A 322 13.13 -23.46 -1.98
C ASN A 322 11.80 -22.79 -1.57
N PRO A 323 11.29 -21.83 -2.36
CA PRO A 323 10.04 -21.15 -2.01
C PRO A 323 8.79 -22.05 -2.09
N PHE A 324 8.91 -23.24 -2.70
CA PHE A 324 7.82 -24.23 -2.75
C PHE A 324 7.73 -25.10 -1.49
N ASP A 325 8.70 -25.03 -0.60
CA ASP A 325 8.66 -25.78 0.66
C ASP A 325 7.64 -25.15 1.63
N GLY A 326 6.94 -26.03 2.37
CA GLY A 326 5.95 -25.58 3.36
C GLY A 326 6.53 -24.70 4.46
N PHE A 327 7.85 -24.75 4.70
CA PHE A 327 8.51 -23.88 5.68
C PHE A 327 8.32 -22.38 5.40
N ILE A 328 8.15 -21.97 4.13
CA ILE A 328 7.94 -20.56 3.75
C ILE A 328 6.70 -19.95 4.42
N VAL A 329 5.71 -20.75 4.78
CA VAL A 329 4.49 -20.29 5.43
C VAL A 329 4.79 -19.64 6.77
N PHE A 330 5.73 -20.17 7.54
CA PHE A 330 6.05 -19.66 8.87
C PHE A 330 6.62 -18.24 8.85
N PRO A 331 7.69 -17.91 8.09
CA PRO A 331 8.15 -16.53 7.98
C PRO A 331 7.10 -15.58 7.37
N ILE A 332 6.28 -16.04 6.43
CA ILE A 332 5.18 -15.23 5.87
C ILE A 332 4.15 -14.88 6.96
N LEU A 333 3.80 -15.80 7.84
CA LEU A 333 2.90 -15.53 8.97
C LEU A 333 3.49 -14.49 9.94
N LEU A 334 4.80 -14.55 10.20
CA LEU A 334 5.48 -13.54 11.02
C LEU A 334 5.45 -12.15 10.37
N VAL A 335 5.80 -12.07 9.07
CA VAL A 335 5.70 -10.81 8.31
C VAL A 335 4.27 -10.28 8.39
N SER A 336 3.28 -11.12 8.14
CA SER A 336 1.86 -10.72 8.11
C SER A 336 1.39 -10.19 9.46
N ALA A 337 1.72 -10.90 10.54
CA ALA A 337 1.37 -10.47 11.90
C ALA A 337 2.02 -9.12 12.25
N GLY A 338 3.30 -8.93 11.89
CA GLY A 338 4.01 -7.68 12.11
C GLY A 338 3.47 -6.53 11.27
N GLN A 339 3.12 -6.79 10.01
CA GLN A 339 2.76 -5.77 9.02
C GLN A 339 1.50 -4.98 9.39
N ALA A 340 0.49 -5.64 9.99
CA ALA A 340 -0.69 -4.93 10.49
C ALA A 340 -0.33 -3.88 11.56
N GLY A 341 0.59 -4.23 12.48
CA GLY A 341 1.11 -3.30 13.48
C GLY A 341 1.93 -2.16 12.88
N CYS A 342 2.81 -2.50 11.91
CA CYS A 342 3.63 -1.53 11.19
C CYS A 342 2.79 -0.52 10.40
N PHE A 343 1.62 -0.90 9.92
CA PHE A 343 0.74 -0.02 9.17
C PHE A 343 -0.13 0.87 10.08
N VAL A 344 -0.73 0.30 11.12
CA VAL A 344 -1.71 0.97 11.97
C VAL A 344 -1.04 1.86 13.02
N ALA A 345 -0.02 1.36 13.73
CA ALA A 345 0.55 2.06 14.87
C ALA A 345 1.27 3.38 14.52
N PRO A 346 2.10 3.47 13.45
CA PRO A 346 2.72 4.74 13.06
C PRO A 346 1.72 5.79 12.62
N GLN A 347 0.63 5.40 11.97
CA GLN A 347 -0.42 6.32 11.55
C GLN A 347 -1.15 6.92 12.74
N ILE A 348 -1.50 6.10 13.75
CA ILE A 348 -2.11 6.58 15.00
C ILE A 348 -1.12 7.49 15.73
N LEU A 349 0.16 7.11 15.81
CA LEU A 349 1.20 7.91 16.45
C LEU A 349 1.34 9.29 15.78
N THR A 350 1.20 9.36 14.45
CA THR A 350 1.19 10.61 13.70
C THR A 350 -0.02 11.47 14.05
N VAL A 351 -1.22 10.89 14.10
CA VAL A 351 -2.47 11.62 14.43
C VAL A 351 -2.43 12.16 15.86
N ASP A 352 -1.92 11.38 16.81
CA ASP A 352 -1.89 11.75 18.22
C ASP A 352 -0.92 12.92 18.52
N HIS A 353 0.14 13.09 17.71
CA HIS A 353 1.18 14.12 17.97
C HIS A 353 1.19 15.26 16.95
N ALA A 354 0.34 15.21 15.92
CA ALA A 354 0.19 16.30 14.98
C ALA A 354 -0.76 17.39 15.54
N PRO A 355 -0.40 18.68 15.48
CA PRO A 355 -1.31 19.77 15.79
C PRO A 355 -2.56 19.72 14.91
N LYS A 356 -3.73 20.05 15.46
CA LYS A 356 -5.01 19.95 14.75
C LYS A 356 -5.07 20.78 13.48
N ASP A 357 -4.44 21.96 13.49
CA ASP A 357 -4.33 22.90 12.37
C ASP A 357 -3.40 22.41 11.26
N LEU A 358 -2.46 21.50 11.57
CA LEU A 358 -1.50 20.93 10.61
C LEU A 358 -1.73 19.44 10.32
N LEU A 359 -2.75 18.81 10.92
CA LEU A 359 -2.97 17.37 10.86
C LEU A 359 -3.03 16.84 9.40
N GLY A 360 -3.77 17.52 8.53
CA GLY A 360 -3.87 17.14 7.11
C GLY A 360 -2.52 17.20 6.39
N SER A 361 -1.75 18.26 6.65
CA SER A 361 -0.42 18.46 6.06
C SER A 361 0.60 17.42 6.58
N VAL A 362 0.55 17.08 7.87
CA VAL A 362 1.43 16.08 8.48
C VAL A 362 1.11 14.69 7.95
N LEU A 363 -0.17 14.33 7.81
CA LEU A 363 -0.59 13.05 7.22
C LEU A 363 -0.23 12.98 5.72
N GLY A 364 -0.37 14.09 5.00
CA GLY A 364 0.08 14.20 3.60
C GLY A 364 1.59 13.92 3.48
N ALA A 365 2.40 14.58 4.30
CA ALA A 365 3.84 14.37 4.35
C ALA A 365 4.22 12.94 4.76
N PHE A 366 3.53 12.36 5.74
CA PHE A 366 3.68 10.96 6.15
C PHE A 366 3.46 9.99 4.97
N ASN A 367 2.44 10.23 4.15
CA ASN A 367 2.17 9.43 2.97
C ASN A 367 3.24 9.60 1.87
N VAL A 368 3.73 10.83 1.65
CA VAL A 368 4.82 11.10 0.70
C VAL A 368 6.10 10.35 1.11
N ILE A 369 6.46 10.37 2.40
CA ILE A 369 7.61 9.60 2.90
C ILE A 369 7.43 8.10 2.67
N GLY A 370 6.23 7.57 2.84
CA GLY A 370 5.92 6.17 2.51
C GLY A 370 6.13 5.85 1.02
N CYS A 371 5.70 6.72 0.10
CA CYS A 371 5.95 6.56 -1.34
C CYS A 371 7.45 6.64 -1.68
N LEU A 372 8.20 7.54 -1.06
CA LEU A 372 9.66 7.59 -1.21
C LEU A 372 10.32 6.30 -0.72
N GLY A 373 9.77 5.68 0.33
CA GLY A 373 10.17 4.35 0.79
C GLY A 373 9.99 3.30 -0.29
N ILE A 374 8.83 3.24 -0.94
CA ILE A 374 8.57 2.30 -2.05
C ILE A 374 9.62 2.50 -3.15
N ILE A 375 9.81 3.74 -3.62
CA ILE A 375 10.77 4.07 -4.68
C ILE A 375 12.17 3.56 -4.32
N PHE A 376 12.64 3.87 -3.11
CA PHE A 376 13.99 3.54 -2.67
C PHE A 376 14.17 2.02 -2.47
N PHE A 377 13.29 1.39 -1.68
CA PHE A 377 13.45 -0.01 -1.32
C PHE A 377 13.19 -0.95 -2.49
N VAL A 378 12.17 -0.67 -3.32
CA VAL A 378 11.87 -1.53 -4.48
C VAL A 378 12.99 -1.44 -5.52
N GLN A 379 13.56 -0.24 -5.74
CA GLN A 379 14.69 -0.10 -6.69
C GLN A 379 15.92 -0.87 -6.22
N ILE A 380 16.31 -0.71 -4.95
CA ILE A 380 17.44 -1.45 -4.37
C ILE A 380 17.13 -2.95 -4.36
N GLY A 381 15.90 -3.33 -4.01
CA GLY A 381 15.46 -4.72 -4.01
C GLY A 381 15.61 -5.38 -5.38
N GLY A 382 15.29 -4.66 -6.46
CA GLY A 382 15.49 -5.15 -7.83
C GLY A 382 16.95 -5.48 -8.14
N PHE A 383 17.87 -4.58 -7.79
CA PHE A 383 19.30 -4.83 -7.96
C PHE A 383 19.80 -5.98 -7.06
N LEU A 384 19.36 -6.03 -5.80
CA LEU A 384 19.75 -7.12 -4.90
C LEU A 384 19.25 -8.49 -5.42
N PHE A 385 18.05 -8.52 -6.01
CA PHE A 385 17.50 -9.72 -6.61
C PHE A 385 18.36 -10.22 -7.77
N ASP A 386 18.78 -9.33 -8.66
CA ASP A 386 19.55 -9.68 -9.87
C ASP A 386 21.03 -10.02 -9.56
N TYR A 387 21.68 -9.25 -8.66
CA TYR A 387 23.12 -9.40 -8.40
C TYR A 387 23.49 -10.36 -7.28
N ILE A 388 22.61 -10.52 -6.27
CA ILE A 388 22.87 -11.37 -5.10
C ILE A 388 21.98 -12.61 -5.12
N GLY A 389 20.71 -12.43 -5.51
CA GLY A 389 19.73 -13.51 -5.64
C GLY A 389 18.37 -13.21 -4.96
N PRO A 390 17.37 -14.07 -5.25
CA PRO A 390 15.99 -13.85 -4.83
C PRO A 390 15.75 -13.61 -3.33
N PRO A 391 16.50 -14.22 -2.36
CA PRO A 391 16.32 -13.96 -0.95
C PRO A 391 16.87 -12.61 -0.47
N ALA A 392 17.85 -12.01 -1.18
CA ALA A 392 18.58 -10.83 -0.72
C ALA A 392 17.68 -9.60 -0.47
N PRO A 393 16.68 -9.28 -1.30
CA PRO A 393 15.74 -8.20 -1.05
C PRO A 393 15.06 -8.33 0.31
N PHE A 394 14.64 -9.53 0.70
CA PHE A 394 13.93 -9.77 1.96
C PHE A 394 14.84 -9.53 3.17
N ILE A 395 16.10 -10.00 3.12
CA ILE A 395 17.09 -9.73 4.18
C ILE A 395 17.30 -8.22 4.33
N PHE A 396 17.44 -7.50 3.22
CA PHE A 396 17.64 -6.05 3.21
C PHE A 396 16.48 -5.31 3.92
N THR A 397 15.25 -5.66 3.58
CA THR A 397 14.05 -5.09 4.19
C THR A 397 13.95 -5.46 5.68
N GLY A 398 14.25 -6.73 6.01
CA GLY A 398 14.27 -7.20 7.39
C GLY A 398 15.27 -6.45 8.27
N VAL A 399 16.48 -6.19 7.76
CA VAL A 399 17.50 -5.38 8.46
C VAL A 399 17.01 -3.96 8.66
N GLY A 400 16.36 -3.35 7.67
CA GLY A 400 15.77 -2.03 7.78
C GLY A 400 14.70 -1.96 8.88
N ASN A 401 13.77 -2.91 8.90
CA ASN A 401 12.74 -3.00 9.95
C ASN A 401 13.36 -3.22 11.34
N LEU A 402 14.46 -3.96 11.44
CA LEU A 402 15.19 -4.13 12.70
C LEU A 402 15.82 -2.83 13.20
N ILE A 403 16.34 -1.99 12.31
CA ILE A 403 16.87 -0.66 12.66
C ILE A 403 15.76 0.23 13.24
N ILE A 404 14.57 0.22 12.65
CA ILE A 404 13.42 0.97 13.18
C ILE A 404 12.97 0.40 14.52
N SER A 405 12.95 -0.92 14.69
CA SER A 405 12.67 -1.57 15.98
C SER A 405 13.65 -1.12 17.05
N ALA A 406 14.95 -1.07 16.74
CA ALA A 406 15.96 -0.60 17.66
C ALA A 406 15.78 0.87 18.04
N TYR A 407 15.35 1.71 17.09
CA TYR A 407 15.02 3.10 17.38
C TYR A 407 13.77 3.21 18.29
N ALA A 408 12.71 2.47 18.01
CA ALA A 408 11.53 2.41 18.87
C ALA A 408 11.87 1.94 20.28
N LEU A 409 12.73 0.91 20.43
CA LEU A 409 13.18 0.42 21.74
C LEU A 409 13.95 1.49 22.53
N ARG A 410 14.78 2.31 21.88
CA ARG A 410 15.48 3.43 22.53
C ARG A 410 14.48 4.46 23.07
N LEU A 411 13.43 4.76 22.31
CA LEU A 411 12.38 5.70 22.76
C LEU A 411 11.60 5.14 23.96
N VAL A 412 11.19 3.88 23.92
CA VAL A 412 10.52 3.21 25.07
C VAL A 412 11.39 3.31 26.34
N LYS A 413 12.70 3.02 26.22
CA LYS A 413 13.63 3.11 27.34
C LYS A 413 13.84 4.54 27.84
N SER A 414 13.85 5.53 26.96
CA SER A 414 14.00 6.94 27.35
C SER A 414 12.77 7.46 28.11
N GLU A 415 11.56 7.09 27.66
CA GLU A 415 10.32 7.44 28.36
C GLU A 415 10.24 6.79 29.74
N ALA A 416 10.62 5.51 29.86
CA ALA A 416 10.64 4.82 31.14
C ALA A 416 11.62 5.45 32.14
N ARG A 417 12.77 5.97 31.68
CA ARG A 417 13.73 6.67 32.53
C ARG A 417 13.25 8.06 32.92
N GLY A 418 12.56 8.80 32.02
CA GLY A 418 11.99 10.11 32.30
C GLY A 418 10.88 10.08 33.34
N VAL A 419 10.10 8.99 33.39
CA VAL A 419 9.06 8.78 34.41
C VAL A 419 9.67 8.37 35.76
N GLY A 420 10.82 7.70 35.78
CA GLY A 420 11.51 7.29 37.04
C GLY A 420 12.39 8.37 37.68
N GLY A 421 12.64 9.50 36.97
CA GLY A 421 13.49 10.61 37.45
C GLY A 421 12.72 11.79 38.07
N GLY A 422 11.41 11.73 38.12
CA GLY A 422 10.57 12.83 38.63
C GLY A 422 9.70 12.44 39.79
N ASN A 423 10.27 12.00 40.94
CA ASN A 423 9.66 12.18 42.26
C ASN A 423 10.60 11.65 43.37
N THR A 424 11.49 12.48 43.80
CA THR A 424 11.82 12.58 45.21
C THR A 424 11.56 14.03 45.60
N PRO A 425 10.39 14.33 46.27
CA PRO A 425 10.31 15.56 47.03
C PRO A 425 11.33 15.43 48.15
N GLY A 426 12.23 16.39 48.24
CA GLY A 426 13.23 16.49 49.28
C GLY A 426 12.57 16.52 50.66
N ASP A 427 12.97 15.61 51.53
CA ASP A 427 12.99 15.77 52.95
C ASP A 427 14.02 16.88 53.29
N ASP A 428 13.60 18.10 53.27
CA ASP A 428 14.30 19.21 53.94
C ASP A 428 13.28 20.28 54.33
N GLU A 429 12.68 20.09 55.52
CA GLU A 429 12.24 21.17 56.40
C GLU A 429 11.72 20.57 57.71
N VAL A 430 12.66 20.20 58.59
CA VAL A 430 12.43 20.24 60.05
C VAL A 430 13.78 20.64 60.71
N ALA A 431 13.92 21.91 60.99
CA ALA A 431 14.70 22.42 62.10
C ALA A 431 14.23 23.86 62.41
#